data_ec963c20c6d5a956764a8294c45a91e1
#
_entry.id   ec963c20c6d5a956764a8294c45a91e1
#
_cell.length_a   1.000
_cell.length_b   1.000
_cell.length_c   1.000
_cell.angle_alpha   90.00
_cell.angle_beta   90.00
_cell.angle_gamma   90.00
#
_symmetry.space_group_name_H-M   'P 1'
#
loop_
_entity.id
_entity.type
_entity.pdbx_description
1 polymer ?
#
loop_
_entity_poly.entity_id
_entity_poly.type
_entity_poly.pdbx_seq_one_letter_code
_entity_poly.pdbx_strand_id
1 'polypeptide(L)'
;MKIFRINLLFIVLFFISACSSVPSNTSNSCSIFNERYLWFKHANKSEKKWGTPVYLQLAIIKMESDFDWLAKPPRQKLFKVIPYKRPSSSFGYSQAVNGTWEQYKKETGNKLAVRTRFKDSVDSVSYTHLTLPTKA
;
A
#
# COMPACT_ATOMS: atom_id res chain seq x y z
N MET A 1 -8.06 -43.29 0.27
CA MET A 1 -8.85 -42.03 0.13
C MET A 1 -8.67 -41.05 1.27
N LYS A 2 -8.66 -41.45 2.55
CA LYS A 2 -8.49 -40.54 3.70
C LYS A 2 -7.13 -39.84 3.75
N ILE A 3 -6.02 -40.59 3.47
CA ILE A 3 -4.66 -40.05 3.49
C ILE A 3 -4.44 -38.98 2.39
N PHE A 4 -5.03 -39.18 1.21
CA PHE A 4 -4.95 -38.21 0.11
C PHE A 4 -5.67 -36.90 0.44
N ARG A 5 -6.81 -36.98 1.12
CA ARG A 5 -7.55 -35.78 1.62
C ARG A 5 -6.79 -35.02 2.69
N ILE A 6 -6.09 -35.73 3.59
CA ILE A 6 -5.28 -35.12 4.64
C ILE A 6 -4.07 -34.41 4.04
N ASN A 7 -3.36 -35.03 3.09
CA ASN A 7 -2.25 -34.40 2.40
C ASN A 7 -2.67 -33.17 1.59
N LEU A 8 -3.82 -33.21 0.91
CA LEU A 8 -4.36 -32.06 0.19
C LEU A 8 -4.68 -30.91 1.14
N LEU A 9 -5.24 -31.22 2.32
CA LEU A 9 -5.54 -30.19 3.35
C LEU A 9 -4.27 -29.52 3.88
N PHE A 10 -3.20 -30.30 4.14
CA PHE A 10 -1.90 -29.77 4.56
C PHE A 10 -1.26 -28.88 3.48
N ILE A 11 -1.35 -29.27 2.21
CA ILE A 11 -0.83 -28.47 1.09
C ILE A 11 -1.59 -27.15 0.99
N VAL A 12 -2.93 -27.16 1.13
CA VAL A 12 -3.74 -25.94 1.09
C VAL A 12 -3.43 -25.02 2.28
N LEU A 13 -3.25 -25.58 3.49
CA LEU A 13 -2.86 -24.75 4.66
C LEU A 13 -1.47 -24.11 4.49
N PHE A 14 -0.53 -24.78 3.83
CA PHE A 14 0.82 -24.24 3.62
C PHE A 14 0.84 -23.01 2.69
N PHE A 15 -0.11 -22.92 1.75
CA PHE A 15 -0.22 -21.78 0.83
C PHE A 15 -0.89 -20.54 1.44
N ILE A 16 -1.56 -20.65 2.60
CA ILE A 16 -2.24 -19.52 3.25
C ILE A 16 -1.26 -18.62 4.02
N SER A 17 -0.04 -19.07 4.29
CA SER A 17 0.96 -18.31 5.08
C SER A 17 1.69 -17.19 4.31
N ALA A 18 1.36 -16.94 3.03
CA ALA A 18 1.97 -15.89 2.22
C ALA A 18 1.31 -14.51 2.43
N CYS A 19 0.87 -14.19 3.64
CA CYS A 19 0.43 -12.83 3.96
C CYS A 19 1.63 -11.88 3.91
N SER A 20 1.55 -10.85 3.07
CA SER A 20 2.49 -9.74 3.04
C SER A 20 2.44 -9.01 4.38
N SER A 21 3.30 -9.39 5.32
CA SER A 21 3.43 -8.70 6.60
C SER A 21 4.07 -7.32 6.41
N VAL A 22 3.76 -6.39 7.32
CA VAL A 22 4.48 -5.12 7.45
C VAL A 22 5.97 -5.41 7.73
N PRO A 23 6.93 -4.65 7.16
CA PRO A 23 8.33 -4.82 7.48
C PRO A 23 8.59 -4.71 8.99
N SER A 24 9.54 -5.48 9.51
CA SER A 24 9.82 -5.54 10.96
C SER A 24 10.34 -4.22 11.53
N ASN A 25 11.07 -3.45 10.73
CA ASN A 25 11.57 -2.12 11.08
C ASN A 25 11.24 -1.09 10.00
N THR A 26 10.10 -0.43 10.15
CA THR A 26 9.62 0.61 9.22
C THR A 26 10.33 1.96 9.36
N SER A 27 11.23 2.10 10.33
CA SER A 27 12.01 3.34 10.55
C SER A 27 13.36 3.34 9.85
N ASN A 28 13.78 2.20 9.28
CA ASN A 28 15.05 2.05 8.61
C ASN A 28 14.85 1.56 7.17
N SER A 29 15.12 2.42 6.18
CA SER A 29 14.95 2.10 4.77
C SER A 29 15.81 0.92 4.29
N CYS A 30 17.03 0.76 4.82
CA CYS A 30 17.88 -0.40 4.49
C CYS A 30 17.23 -1.70 4.98
N SER A 31 16.65 -1.69 6.19
CA SER A 31 15.93 -2.85 6.75
C SER A 31 14.72 -3.20 5.89
N ILE A 32 13.93 -2.20 5.50
CA ILE A 32 12.77 -2.38 4.62
C ILE A 32 13.19 -3.05 3.31
N PHE A 33 14.26 -2.56 2.66
CA PHE A 33 14.69 -3.08 1.37
C PHE A 33 15.38 -4.46 1.47
N ASN A 34 16.01 -4.79 2.59
CA ASN A 34 16.54 -6.12 2.86
C ASN A 34 15.41 -7.16 2.96
N GLU A 35 14.32 -6.82 3.64
CA GLU A 35 13.15 -7.70 3.74
C GLU A 35 12.31 -7.72 2.45
N ARG A 36 12.27 -6.62 1.72
CA ARG A 36 11.43 -6.38 0.53
C ARG A 36 12.26 -5.84 -0.63
N TYR A 37 13.25 -6.58 -1.09
CA TYR A 37 14.21 -6.12 -2.11
C TYR A 37 13.57 -5.57 -3.39
N LEU A 38 12.42 -6.10 -3.82
CA LEU A 38 11.67 -5.58 -4.97
C LEU A 38 11.12 -4.17 -4.75
N TRP A 39 10.92 -3.76 -3.49
CA TRP A 39 10.38 -2.44 -3.19
C TRP A 39 11.34 -1.33 -3.60
N PHE A 40 12.64 -1.52 -3.39
CA PHE A 40 13.65 -0.58 -3.89
C PHE A 40 13.56 -0.41 -5.42
N LYS A 41 13.45 -1.52 -6.16
CA LYS A 41 13.31 -1.51 -7.62
C LYS A 41 12.06 -0.73 -8.05
N HIS A 42 10.95 -0.90 -7.36
CA HIS A 42 9.70 -0.19 -7.67
C HIS A 42 9.78 1.30 -7.33
N ALA A 43 10.33 1.65 -6.18
CA ALA A 43 10.51 3.04 -5.76
C ALA A 43 11.49 3.78 -6.68
N ASN A 44 12.61 3.17 -7.03
CA ASN A 44 13.59 3.73 -7.97
C ASN A 44 13.03 3.92 -9.40
N LYS A 45 12.18 2.97 -9.86
CA LYS A 45 11.46 3.13 -11.13
C LYS A 45 10.49 4.32 -11.08
N SER A 46 9.80 4.51 -9.98
CA SER A 46 8.91 5.65 -9.77
C SER A 46 9.67 6.97 -9.69
N GLU A 47 10.81 7.01 -8.99
CA GLU A 47 11.72 8.17 -8.97
C GLU A 47 12.18 8.56 -10.37
N LYS A 48 12.64 7.61 -11.17
CA LYS A 48 13.05 7.86 -12.57
C LYS A 48 11.93 8.40 -13.45
N LYS A 49 10.69 8.00 -13.17
CA LYS A 49 9.52 8.40 -13.95
C LYS A 49 8.99 9.78 -13.55
N TRP A 50 8.96 10.05 -12.25
CA TRP A 50 8.30 11.23 -11.69
C TRP A 50 9.24 12.22 -11.02
N GLY A 51 10.49 11.84 -10.73
CA GLY A 51 11.47 12.69 -10.06
C GLY A 51 11.34 12.73 -8.53
N THR A 52 10.37 12.07 -7.92
CA THR A 52 10.21 12.02 -6.46
C THR A 52 11.25 11.07 -5.85
N PRO A 53 12.17 11.54 -5.00
CA PRO A 53 13.22 10.71 -4.43
C PRO A 53 12.68 9.51 -3.64
N VAL A 54 13.37 8.37 -3.69
CA VAL A 54 12.97 7.13 -3.00
C VAL A 54 12.71 7.37 -1.51
N TYR A 55 13.58 8.11 -0.82
CA TYR A 55 13.41 8.38 0.61
C TYR A 55 12.12 9.15 0.92
N LEU A 56 11.71 10.07 0.04
CA LEU A 56 10.49 10.83 0.21
C LEU A 56 9.25 9.96 -0.02
N GLN A 57 9.29 9.08 -1.03
CA GLN A 57 8.22 8.11 -1.28
C GLN A 57 7.98 7.21 -0.07
N LEU A 58 9.07 6.69 0.55
CA LEU A 58 9.00 5.86 1.74
C LEU A 58 8.48 6.65 2.95
N ALA A 59 8.95 7.89 3.13
CA ALA A 59 8.50 8.75 4.23
C ALA A 59 6.98 9.00 4.16
N ILE A 60 6.45 9.28 2.96
CA ILE A 60 5.01 9.47 2.76
C ILE A 60 4.25 8.18 3.08
N ILE A 61 4.66 7.03 2.52
CA ILE A 61 3.99 5.75 2.80
C ILE A 61 4.05 5.39 4.28
N LYS A 62 5.17 5.69 4.94
CA LYS A 62 5.29 5.48 6.38
C LYS A 62 4.27 6.33 7.15
N MET A 63 4.14 7.60 6.82
CA MET A 63 3.18 8.51 7.49
C MET A 63 1.73 8.13 7.20
N GLU A 64 1.42 7.68 5.98
CA GLU A 64 0.06 7.36 5.55
C GLU A 64 -0.46 6.03 6.10
N SER A 65 0.38 5.01 6.16
CA SER A 65 -0.05 3.64 6.49
C SER A 65 0.91 2.85 7.37
N ASP A 66 2.09 3.40 7.67
CA ASP A 66 3.22 2.65 8.27
C ASP A 66 3.49 1.31 7.55
N PHE A 67 3.41 1.34 6.22
CA PHE A 67 3.56 0.19 5.32
C PHE A 67 2.50 -0.92 5.49
N ASP A 68 1.36 -0.62 6.13
CA ASP A 68 0.24 -1.54 6.14
C ASP A 68 -0.57 -1.44 4.83
N TRP A 69 -0.58 -2.53 4.08
CA TRP A 69 -1.26 -2.64 2.79
C TRP A 69 -2.79 -2.64 2.89
N LEU A 70 -3.34 -2.94 4.09
CA LEU A 70 -4.77 -2.92 4.38
C LEU A 70 -5.19 -1.72 5.23
N ALA A 71 -4.29 -0.76 5.49
CA ALA A 71 -4.58 0.40 6.30
C ALA A 71 -5.86 1.10 5.85
N LYS A 72 -6.69 1.46 6.81
CA LYS A 72 -7.96 2.18 6.63
C LYS A 72 -8.13 3.18 7.74
N PRO A 73 -8.74 4.35 7.49
CA PRO A 73 -9.09 5.29 8.55
C PRO A 73 -9.94 4.62 9.63
N PRO A 74 -9.74 4.96 10.91
CA PRO A 74 -10.58 4.45 11.98
C PRO A 74 -12.04 4.85 11.76
N ARG A 75 -12.97 4.01 12.18
CA ARG A 75 -14.40 4.33 12.13
C ARG A 75 -14.74 5.39 13.17
N GLN A 76 -15.52 6.37 12.79
CA GLN A 76 -16.16 7.27 13.75
C GLN A 76 -17.10 6.46 14.64
N LYS A 77 -17.13 6.79 15.92
CA LYS A 77 -18.00 6.12 16.90
C LYS A 77 -19.18 7.04 17.21
N LEU A 78 -20.38 6.54 17.01
CA LEU A 78 -21.61 7.17 17.50
C LEU A 78 -21.69 6.94 19.01
N PHE A 79 -21.93 7.99 19.79
CA PHE A 79 -21.93 7.97 21.27
C PHE A 79 -20.66 7.34 21.89
N LYS A 80 -19.49 7.47 21.22
CA LYS A 80 -18.19 6.93 21.63
C LYS A 80 -18.09 5.39 21.69
N VAL A 81 -19.16 4.66 21.41
CA VAL A 81 -19.23 3.20 21.57
C VAL A 81 -19.51 2.49 20.26
N ILE A 82 -20.49 2.93 19.47
CA ILE A 82 -20.97 2.21 18.29
C ILE A 82 -20.17 2.64 17.06
N PRO A 83 -19.41 1.73 16.36
CA PRO A 83 -18.72 2.05 15.14
C PRO A 83 -19.74 2.38 14.04
N TYR A 84 -19.72 3.61 13.52
CA TYR A 84 -20.68 4.07 12.51
C TYR A 84 -20.08 4.10 11.12
N LYS A 85 -19.39 5.17 10.75
CA LYS A 85 -18.92 5.43 9.39
C LYS A 85 -17.42 5.73 9.37
N ARG A 86 -16.73 5.42 8.27
CA ARG A 86 -15.38 5.91 8.05
C ARG A 86 -15.41 7.33 7.52
N PRO A 87 -14.54 8.25 8.01
CA PRO A 87 -14.53 9.64 7.58
C PRO A 87 -14.04 9.82 6.15
N SER A 88 -13.29 8.85 5.63
CA SER A 88 -12.64 8.90 4.32
C SER A 88 -12.68 7.55 3.61
N SER A 89 -12.57 7.57 2.28
CA SER A 89 -12.40 6.41 1.42
C SER A 89 -10.92 6.01 1.23
N SER A 90 -9.99 6.60 2.00
CA SER A 90 -8.57 6.29 1.92
C SER A 90 -8.30 4.83 2.27
N PHE A 91 -7.32 4.22 1.54
CA PHE A 91 -7.05 2.80 1.67
C PHE A 91 -5.65 2.43 1.18
N GLY A 92 -5.05 1.43 1.84
CA GLY A 92 -3.79 0.79 1.43
C GLY A 92 -2.56 1.63 1.75
N TYR A 93 -1.44 1.33 1.10
CA TYR A 93 -0.14 1.96 1.37
C TYR A 93 -0.15 3.49 1.26
N SER A 94 -0.76 4.04 0.21
CA SER A 94 -0.74 5.48 -0.08
C SER A 94 -1.90 6.25 0.55
N GLN A 95 -2.85 5.59 1.20
CA GLN A 95 -4.08 6.19 1.75
C GLN A 95 -4.82 7.12 0.76
N ALA A 96 -4.59 6.93 -0.55
CA ALA A 96 -5.28 7.71 -1.56
C ALA A 96 -6.80 7.49 -1.48
N VAL A 97 -7.56 8.58 -1.50
CA VAL A 97 -9.03 8.52 -1.58
C VAL A 97 -9.49 8.10 -2.97
N ASN A 98 -10.76 7.67 -3.09
CA ASN A 98 -11.29 7.14 -4.35
C ASN A 98 -11.08 8.10 -5.53
N GLY A 99 -11.41 9.40 -5.37
CA GLY A 99 -11.25 10.39 -6.43
C GLY A 99 -9.82 10.52 -6.93
N THR A 100 -8.87 10.68 -6.01
CA THR A 100 -7.44 10.78 -6.34
C THR A 100 -6.91 9.50 -7.01
N TRP A 101 -7.36 8.33 -6.54
CA TRP A 101 -6.95 7.05 -7.11
C TRP A 101 -7.47 6.84 -8.54
N GLU A 102 -8.72 7.18 -8.80
CA GLU A 102 -9.30 7.09 -10.14
C GLU A 102 -8.68 8.11 -11.10
N GLN A 103 -8.36 9.32 -10.62
CA GLN A 103 -7.62 10.31 -11.40
C GLN A 103 -6.24 9.79 -11.78
N TYR A 104 -5.48 9.26 -10.82
CA TYR A 104 -4.17 8.63 -11.07
C TYR A 104 -4.29 7.54 -12.15
N LYS A 105 -5.24 6.62 -12.04
CA LYS A 105 -5.45 5.54 -13.01
C LYS A 105 -5.76 6.08 -14.41
N LYS A 106 -6.61 7.09 -14.48
CA LYS A 106 -7.03 7.72 -15.74
C LYS A 106 -5.86 8.41 -16.43
N GLU A 107 -5.11 9.25 -15.70
CA GLU A 107 -4.05 10.08 -16.28
C GLU A 107 -2.79 9.27 -16.60
N THR A 108 -2.48 8.24 -15.82
CA THR A 108 -1.32 7.37 -16.09
C THR A 108 -1.61 6.21 -17.04
N GLY A 109 -2.89 5.97 -17.38
CA GLY A 109 -3.32 4.80 -18.15
C GLY A 109 -3.23 3.47 -17.39
N ASN A 110 -2.85 3.49 -16.11
CA ASN A 110 -2.67 2.27 -15.30
C ASN A 110 -4.01 1.78 -14.72
N LYS A 111 -4.90 1.32 -15.59
CA LYS A 111 -6.26 0.87 -15.23
C LYS A 111 -6.29 -0.28 -14.21
N LEU A 112 -5.23 -1.11 -14.17
CA LEU A 112 -5.11 -2.27 -13.29
C LEU A 112 -4.35 -1.99 -11.98
N ALA A 113 -4.11 -0.72 -11.66
CA ALA A 113 -3.47 -0.33 -10.42
C ALA A 113 -4.33 -0.70 -9.20
N VAL A 114 -3.67 -1.18 -8.13
CA VAL A 114 -4.31 -1.64 -6.88
C VAL A 114 -3.63 -0.99 -5.67
N ARG A 115 -4.41 -0.34 -4.80
CA ARG A 115 -3.89 0.39 -3.61
C ARG A 115 -3.16 -0.48 -2.59
N THR A 116 -3.39 -1.78 -2.62
CA THR A 116 -2.71 -2.76 -1.75
C THR A 116 -1.40 -3.28 -2.32
N ARG A 117 -1.02 -2.82 -3.50
CA ARG A 117 0.21 -3.23 -4.17
C ARG A 117 1.24 -2.11 -4.07
N PHE A 118 2.38 -2.39 -3.42
CA PHE A 118 3.41 -1.39 -3.15
C PHE A 118 3.85 -0.63 -4.40
N LYS A 119 4.12 -1.32 -5.52
CA LYS A 119 4.55 -0.68 -6.77
C LYS A 119 3.57 0.37 -7.31
N ASP A 120 2.27 0.12 -7.17
CA ASP A 120 1.25 1.04 -7.68
C ASP A 120 1.08 2.21 -6.71
N SER A 121 1.26 1.95 -5.42
CA SER A 121 1.17 2.98 -4.38
C SER A 121 2.34 3.96 -4.43
N VAL A 122 3.59 3.50 -4.61
CA VAL A 122 4.73 4.42 -4.77
C VAL A 122 4.63 5.23 -6.07
N ASP A 123 4.15 4.64 -7.17
CA ASP A 123 3.92 5.35 -8.42
C ASP A 123 2.83 6.42 -8.25
N SER A 124 1.73 6.09 -7.54
CA SER A 124 0.65 7.03 -7.21
C SER A 124 1.12 8.17 -6.29
N VAL A 125 1.88 7.86 -5.24
CA VAL A 125 2.45 8.87 -4.33
C VAL A 125 3.32 9.85 -5.11
N SER A 126 4.20 9.36 -5.96
CA SER A 126 5.09 10.21 -6.75
C SER A 126 4.34 11.08 -7.75
N TYR A 127 3.32 10.51 -8.42
CA TYR A 127 2.43 11.25 -9.31
C TYR A 127 1.71 12.39 -8.57
N THR A 128 1.08 12.11 -7.43
CA THR A 128 0.28 13.11 -6.70
C THR A 128 1.12 14.27 -6.13
N HIS A 129 2.33 13.99 -5.68
CA HIS A 129 3.21 15.02 -5.11
C HIS A 129 3.87 15.93 -6.14
N LEU A 130 3.97 15.51 -7.40
CA LEU A 130 4.59 16.33 -8.45
C LEU A 130 3.58 16.95 -9.41
N THR A 131 2.45 16.29 -9.65
CA THR A 131 1.52 16.72 -10.69
C THR A 131 0.31 17.47 -10.16
N LEU A 132 -0.07 17.22 -8.90
CA LEU A 132 -1.16 17.98 -8.28
C LEU A 132 -0.56 19.22 -7.59
N PRO A 133 -1.01 20.45 -7.97
CA PRO A 133 -0.62 21.63 -7.24
C PRO A 133 -1.04 21.44 -5.78
N THR A 134 -0.09 21.58 -4.86
CA THR A 134 -0.39 21.75 -3.44
C THR A 134 -1.35 22.91 -3.34
N LYS A 135 -2.62 22.63 -3.06
CA LYS A 135 -3.55 23.71 -2.69
C LYS A 135 -3.00 24.31 -1.40
N ALA A 136 -2.34 25.45 -1.57
CA ALA A 136 -2.02 26.33 -0.44
C ALA A 136 -3.31 26.81 0.21
#